data_e5e6a12dd73ec9fa5b66084e6df16126
#
_entry.id   e5e6a12dd73ec9fa5b66084e6df16126
#
_cell.length_a   1.000
_cell.length_b   1.000
_cell.length_c   1.000
_cell.angle_alpha   90.00
_cell.angle_beta   90.00
_cell.angle_gamma   90.00
#
_symmetry.space_group_name_H-M   'P 1'
#
loop_
_entity.id
_entity.type
_entity.pdbx_description
1 polymer ?
#
loop_
_entity_poly.entity_id
_entity_poly.type
_entity_poly.pdbx_seq_one_letter_code
_entity_poly.pdbx_strand_id
1 'polypeptide(L)'
;MLLVFCLALGSVFALRAQSGEQSGRKVIRSEKPDYPAVLKNARIGGVIRLRATVLANGTVANIEILGGSPVLAESAVKSVMKWKYAPAAARSNEIVTVEFSIR
;
A
#
# COMPACT_ATOMS: atom_id res chain seq x y z
N MET A 1 8.92 29.19 29.10
CA MET A 1 9.04 28.57 29.06
C MET A 1 8.58 27.51 28.70
N LEU A 2 8.48 27.13 28.74
CA LEU A 2 8.14 26.17 28.49
C LEU A 2 7.57 25.85 27.45
N LEU A 3 7.30 26.17 27.20
CA LEU A 3 6.72 25.93 26.22
C LEU A 3 7.19 25.34 25.25
N VAL A 4 7.92 25.28 25.31
CA VAL A 4 8.32 24.81 24.43
C VAL A 4 8.17 23.70 24.00
N PHE A 5 8.15 23.31 24.34
CA PHE A 5 7.95 22.39 23.89
C PHE A 5 7.20 21.90 23.33
N CYS A 6 6.93 22.13 23.74
CA CYS A 6 6.02 21.76 23.27
C CYS A 6 5.96 21.83 21.98
N LEU A 7 6.31 22.50 21.63
CA LEU A 7 6.27 22.62 20.45
C LEU A 7 6.71 21.62 19.81
N ALA A 8 7.43 21.33 20.29
CA ALA A 8 8.09 20.34 19.70
C ALA A 8 7.12 19.36 19.39
N LEU A 9 6.43 19.29 20.14
CA LEU A 9 5.59 18.44 19.95
C LEU A 9 4.90 18.44 18.81
N GLY A 10 4.61 19.39 18.57
CA GLY A 10 3.80 19.43 17.48
C GLY A 10 4.49 18.89 16.33
N SER A 11 5.64 19.20 16.21
CA SER A 11 6.25 18.89 15.03
C SER A 11 6.20 17.48 14.76
N VAL A 12 6.31 16.76 15.67
CA VAL A 12 6.29 15.49 15.47
C VAL A 12 5.23 14.97 14.72
N PHE A 13 4.05 15.33 15.00
CA PHE A 13 3.06 14.79 14.37
C PHE A 13 2.96 15.13 13.00
N ALA A 14 3.50 16.10 12.64
CA ALA A 14 3.32 16.56 11.32
C ALA A 14 3.84 15.51 10.42
N LEU A 15 4.86 14.86 10.77
CA LEU A 15 5.35 13.94 9.93
C LEU A 15 4.45 12.93 9.58
N ARG A 16 3.65 12.63 10.40
CA ARG A 16 2.82 11.67 10.10
C ARG A 16 1.85 12.01 9.19
N ALA A 17 1.64 13.19 8.97
CA ALA A 17 0.63 13.64 8.13
C ALA A 17 0.75 13.01 6.83
N GLN A 18 1.90 12.85 6.29
CA GLN A 18 1.94 12.37 5.03
C GLN A 18 1.72 10.95 4.97
N SER A 19 1.76 10.29 6.00
CA SER A 19 1.49 8.93 5.89
C SER A 19 0.09 8.69 6.28
N GLY A 20 -0.73 9.70 6.26
CA GLY A 20 -2.11 9.55 6.62
C GLY A 20 -2.85 8.56 5.79
N GLU A 21 -2.39 8.27 4.59
CA GLU A 21 -3.09 7.31 3.80
C GLU A 21 -2.84 5.92 4.30
N GLN A 22 -1.97 5.72 5.22
CA GLN A 22 -1.71 4.42 5.75
C GLN A 22 -1.98 4.39 7.21
N SER A 23 -2.42 3.30 7.71
CA SER A 23 -2.74 3.18 9.12
C SER A 23 -1.53 2.88 9.96
N GLY A 24 -0.38 2.70 9.34
CA GLY A 24 0.80 2.33 10.09
C GLY A 24 0.92 0.84 10.29
N ARG A 25 0.06 0.05 9.69
CA ARG A 25 0.10 -1.37 9.83
C ARG A 25 1.28 -1.93 9.06
N LYS A 26 2.00 -2.86 9.67
CA LYS A 26 3.16 -3.39 9.05
C LYS A 26 2.82 -4.56 8.15
N VAL A 27 3.48 -4.66 7.00
CA VAL A 27 3.32 -5.79 6.11
C VAL A 27 4.31 -6.84 6.59
N ILE A 28 3.83 -8.03 6.95
CA ILE A 28 4.72 -9.08 7.40
C ILE A 28 5.01 -10.08 6.31
N ARG A 29 4.25 -10.06 5.23
CA ARG A 29 4.53 -10.92 4.11
C ARG A 29 3.99 -10.27 2.86
N SER A 30 4.83 -10.11 1.86
CA SER A 30 4.39 -9.52 0.61
C SER A 30 4.80 -10.46 -0.51
N GLU A 31 4.13 -10.32 -1.65
CA GLU A 31 4.46 -11.09 -2.83
C GLU A 31 4.66 -10.17 -3.98
N LYS A 32 5.62 -10.47 -4.84
CA LYS A 32 5.83 -9.67 -6.01
C LYS A 32 4.77 -9.98 -7.01
N PRO A 33 4.25 -9.01 -7.73
CA PRO A 33 3.26 -9.27 -8.76
C PRO A 33 3.92 -9.86 -9.98
N ASP A 34 3.16 -10.64 -10.74
CA ASP A 34 3.62 -11.17 -11.96
C ASP A 34 3.69 -10.05 -12.96
N TYR A 35 4.75 -9.99 -13.74
CA TYR A 35 4.87 -8.98 -14.80
C TYR A 35 4.87 -9.78 -16.11
N PRO A 36 3.72 -9.98 -16.73
CA PRO A 36 3.64 -10.82 -17.93
C PRO A 36 4.62 -10.39 -19.00
N ALA A 37 5.31 -11.34 -19.59
CA ALA A 37 6.32 -11.05 -20.58
C ALA A 37 5.77 -10.25 -21.75
N VAL A 38 4.56 -10.52 -22.14
CA VAL A 38 3.97 -9.81 -23.27
C VAL A 38 3.85 -8.32 -22.95
N LEU A 39 3.56 -7.95 -21.73
CA LEU A 39 3.43 -6.56 -21.37
C LEU A 39 4.81 -5.94 -21.23
N LYS A 40 5.73 -6.70 -20.67
CA LYS A 40 7.07 -6.19 -20.49
C LYS A 40 7.72 -5.96 -21.83
N ASN A 41 7.53 -6.89 -22.78
CA ASN A 41 8.09 -6.74 -24.10
C ASN A 41 7.46 -5.59 -24.87
N ALA A 42 6.21 -5.30 -24.61
CA ALA A 42 5.54 -4.19 -25.24
C ALA A 42 5.83 -2.87 -24.51
N ARG A 43 6.69 -2.93 -23.50
CA ARG A 43 7.06 -1.78 -22.71
C ARG A 43 5.87 -1.11 -22.01
N ILE A 44 4.95 -1.92 -21.54
CA ILE A 44 3.80 -1.42 -20.80
C ILE A 44 4.14 -1.56 -19.34
N GLY A 45 4.43 -0.47 -18.69
CA GLY A 45 4.75 -0.43 -17.28
C GLY A 45 3.98 0.69 -16.61
N GLY A 46 4.24 0.92 -15.36
CA GLY A 46 3.60 2.02 -14.66
C GLY A 46 3.37 1.72 -13.19
N VAL A 47 2.60 2.59 -12.57
CA VAL A 47 2.32 2.51 -11.15
C VAL A 47 0.85 2.24 -10.96
N ILE A 48 0.54 1.27 -10.10
CA ILE A 48 -0.83 0.92 -9.79
C ILE A 48 -1.08 1.26 -8.33
N ARG A 49 -2.16 1.98 -8.06
CA ARG A 49 -2.52 2.32 -6.70
C ARG A 49 -3.76 1.55 -6.30
N LEU A 50 -3.70 0.92 -5.14
CA LEU A 50 -4.77 0.08 -4.66
C LEU A 50 -5.14 0.44 -3.24
N ARG A 51 -6.39 0.20 -2.86
CA ARG A 51 -6.81 0.35 -1.48
C ARG A 51 -7.20 -1.05 -1.02
N ALA A 52 -6.48 -1.58 -0.07
CA ALA A 52 -6.74 -2.91 0.43
C ALA A 52 -7.47 -2.84 1.76
N THR A 53 -8.54 -3.60 1.91
CA THR A 53 -9.22 -3.71 3.18
C THR A 53 -8.57 -4.89 3.90
N VAL A 54 -7.97 -4.63 5.05
CA VAL A 54 -7.24 -5.63 5.79
C VAL A 54 -7.98 -5.94 7.08
N LEU A 55 -8.26 -7.22 7.31
CA LEU A 55 -9.01 -7.61 8.49
C LEU A 55 -8.14 -7.53 9.74
N ALA A 56 -8.76 -7.60 10.89
CA ALA A 56 -8.02 -7.50 12.14
C ALA A 56 -6.89 -8.52 12.22
N ASN A 57 -7.09 -9.71 11.65
CA ASN A 57 -6.06 -10.73 11.71
C ASN A 57 -4.94 -10.54 10.68
N GLY A 58 -5.01 -9.50 9.87
CA GLY A 58 -3.96 -9.21 8.90
C GLY A 58 -4.20 -9.71 7.49
N THR A 59 -5.29 -10.39 7.27
CA THR A 59 -5.60 -10.93 5.95
C THR A 59 -6.22 -9.85 5.07
N VAL A 60 -5.84 -9.82 3.80
CA VAL A 60 -6.42 -8.87 2.86
C VAL A 60 -7.76 -9.45 2.41
N ALA A 61 -8.83 -8.73 2.65
CA ALA A 61 -10.18 -9.21 2.32
C ALA A 61 -10.69 -8.68 1.01
N ASN A 62 -10.30 -7.49 0.64
CA ASN A 62 -10.83 -6.86 -0.55
C ASN A 62 -9.86 -5.82 -1.06
N ILE A 63 -9.87 -5.57 -2.36
CA ILE A 63 -9.01 -4.57 -2.96
C ILE A 63 -9.79 -3.74 -3.94
N GLU A 64 -9.58 -2.42 -3.87
CA GLU A 64 -10.19 -1.49 -4.78
C GLU A 64 -9.07 -0.87 -5.59
N ILE A 65 -9.22 -0.79 -6.90
CA ILE A 65 -8.21 -0.20 -7.76
C ILE A 65 -8.45 1.29 -7.80
N LEU A 66 -7.48 2.08 -7.36
CA LEU A 66 -7.61 3.52 -7.33
C LEU A 66 -7.06 4.17 -8.59
N GLY A 67 -6.12 3.53 -9.25
CA GLY A 67 -5.57 4.10 -10.47
C GLY A 67 -4.53 3.23 -11.08
N GLY A 68 -4.24 3.46 -12.34
CA GLY A 68 -3.23 2.74 -13.08
C GLY A 68 -3.82 1.96 -14.24
N SER A 69 -2.96 1.30 -14.99
CA SER A 69 -3.39 0.55 -16.15
C SER A 69 -4.21 -0.67 -15.74
N PRO A 70 -5.37 -0.89 -16.34
CA PRO A 70 -6.19 -2.03 -15.98
C PRO A 70 -5.48 -3.37 -16.18
N VAL A 71 -4.64 -3.45 -17.19
CA VAL A 71 -3.95 -4.67 -17.49
C VAL A 71 -2.97 -5.04 -16.40
N LEU A 72 -2.24 -4.05 -15.88
CA LEU A 72 -1.30 -4.31 -14.82
C LEU A 72 -2.01 -4.41 -13.48
N ALA A 73 -3.15 -3.74 -13.33
CA ALA A 73 -3.88 -3.76 -12.08
C ALA A 73 -4.33 -5.17 -11.73
N GLU A 74 -4.68 -5.95 -12.72
CA GLU A 74 -5.11 -7.30 -12.46
C GLU A 74 -4.01 -8.10 -11.79
N SER A 75 -2.78 -7.97 -12.28
CA SER A 75 -1.66 -8.67 -11.71
C SER A 75 -1.35 -8.14 -10.31
N ALA A 76 -1.45 -6.83 -10.13
CA ALA A 76 -1.19 -6.23 -8.83
C ALA A 76 -2.20 -6.71 -7.80
N VAL A 77 -3.47 -6.81 -8.16
CA VAL A 77 -4.49 -7.25 -7.24
C VAL A 77 -4.22 -8.70 -6.83
N LYS A 78 -3.87 -9.56 -7.77
CA LYS A 78 -3.60 -10.93 -7.44
C LYS A 78 -2.46 -11.06 -6.44
N SER A 79 -1.46 -10.22 -6.58
CA SER A 79 -0.32 -10.27 -5.70
C SER A 79 -0.69 -9.79 -4.31
N VAL A 80 -1.34 -8.63 -4.23
CA VAL A 80 -1.65 -8.02 -2.93
C VAL A 80 -2.68 -8.84 -2.15
N MET A 81 -3.53 -9.58 -2.84
CA MET A 81 -4.49 -10.43 -2.13
C MET A 81 -3.77 -11.51 -1.32
N LYS A 82 -2.52 -11.81 -1.65
CA LYS A 82 -1.77 -12.82 -0.93
C LYS A 82 -0.90 -12.22 0.16
N TRP A 83 -0.91 -10.91 0.30
CA TRP A 83 -0.09 -10.26 1.31
C TRP A 83 -0.67 -10.51 2.69
N LYS A 84 0.16 -10.34 3.71
CA LYS A 84 -0.26 -10.50 5.07
C LYS A 84 0.24 -9.32 5.87
N TYR A 85 -0.64 -8.71 6.62
CA TYR A 85 -0.29 -7.59 7.48
C TYR A 85 -0.25 -8.05 8.93
N ALA A 86 0.37 -7.27 9.78
CA ALA A 86 0.38 -7.57 11.19
C ALA A 86 -1.04 -7.46 11.74
N PRO A 87 -1.41 -8.26 12.71
CA PRO A 87 -2.74 -8.16 13.29
C PRO A 87 -2.95 -6.82 13.99
N ALA A 88 -4.16 -6.39 14.07
CA ALA A 88 -4.51 -5.15 14.74
C ALA A 88 -5.86 -5.31 15.42
N ALA A 89 -6.25 -4.31 16.18
CA ALA A 89 -7.50 -4.38 16.91
C ALA A 89 -8.73 -4.36 16.02
N ALA A 90 -8.61 -3.78 14.84
CA ALA A 90 -9.75 -3.66 13.95
C ALA A 90 -9.28 -3.70 12.51
N ARG A 91 -10.22 -3.86 11.59
CA ARG A 91 -9.86 -3.84 10.19
C ARG A 91 -9.44 -2.44 9.80
N SER A 92 -8.71 -2.31 8.73
CA SER A 92 -8.26 -1.01 8.28
C SER A 92 -8.16 -1.02 6.77
N ASN A 93 -8.00 0.16 6.19
CA ASN A 93 -7.80 0.30 4.76
C ASN A 93 -6.36 0.74 4.57
N GLU A 94 -5.64 0.04 3.71
CA GLU A 94 -4.24 0.33 3.48
C GLU A 94 -4.03 0.70 2.03
N ILE A 95 -3.25 1.73 1.78
CA ILE A 95 -2.96 2.13 0.41
C ILE A 95 -1.68 1.43 -0.03
N VAL A 96 -1.75 0.74 -1.15
CA VAL A 96 -0.61 0.01 -1.67
C VAL A 96 -0.27 0.54 -3.05
N THR A 97 0.98 0.87 -3.26
CA THR A 97 1.45 1.34 -4.56
C THR A 97 2.37 0.27 -5.12
N VAL A 98 2.04 -0.21 -6.31
CA VAL A 98 2.81 -1.26 -6.95
C VAL A 98 3.40 -0.71 -8.22
N GLU A 99 4.71 -0.81 -8.37
CA GLU A 99 5.35 -0.29 -9.55
C GLU A 99 5.82 -1.41 -10.47
N PHE A 100 5.51 -1.30 -11.75
CA PHE A 100 5.96 -2.24 -12.76
C PHE A 100 7.02 -1.52 -13.59
N SER A 101 8.24 -1.93 -13.43
CA SER A 101 9.35 -1.26 -14.09
C SER A 101 9.77 -2.05 -15.31
N ILE A 102 9.98 -1.36 -16.39
CA ILE A 102 10.36 -2.00 -17.63
C ILE A 102 11.79 -2.45 -17.66
N ARG A 103 12.69 -1.86 -16.90
CA ARG A 103 14.07 -2.20 -16.95
C ARG A 103 14.44 -3.53 -16.36
#